data_c7be633e58d14b4f2e3e3d85acd66912
#
_entry.id   c7be633e58d14b4f2e3e3d85acd66912
#
_cell.length_a   1.000
_cell.length_b   1.000
_cell.length_c   1.000
_cell.angle_alpha   90.00
_cell.angle_beta   90.00
_cell.angle_gamma   90.00
#
_symmetry.space_group_name_H-M   'P 1'
#
loop_
_entity.id
_entity.type
_entity.pdbx_description
1 polymer ?
#
loop_
_entity_poly.entity_id
_entity_poly.type
_entity_poly.pdbx_seq_one_letter_code
_entity_poly.pdbx_strand_id
1 'polypeptide(L)'
;MAKINRKWAVVTCLMALLIWGNSLVPGSGSGSLSLTVMEAIRGFLHSVGLPYEWVTNFVVRKCAHFTEYMVLGILATHAFDFEGRRTFDVLLPTAVFLLLIPSIDETIQLFVPGRAGVITDVMIDCCGAATGVVLRYLLRSLMCAKKAA
;
A
#
# COMPACT_ATOMS: atom_id res chain seq x y z
N MET A 1 -7.16 -26.73 -2.64
CA MET A 1 -7.03 -25.57 -1.75
C MET A 1 -5.65 -24.95 -1.86
N ALA A 2 -5.57 -23.64 -2.04
CA ALA A 2 -4.29 -22.92 -2.04
C ALA A 2 -3.63 -23.00 -0.65
N LYS A 3 -2.37 -23.39 -0.61
CA LYS A 3 -1.62 -23.49 0.64
C LYS A 3 -1.06 -22.11 1.01
N ILE A 4 -1.57 -21.51 2.07
CA ILE A 4 -1.07 -20.22 2.57
C ILE A 4 0.37 -20.39 3.05
N ASN A 5 1.26 -19.51 2.59
CA ASN A 5 2.64 -19.45 3.08
C ASN A 5 2.67 -18.72 4.44
N ARG A 6 2.84 -19.47 5.52
CA ARG A 6 2.76 -18.95 6.89
C ARG A 6 3.73 -17.81 7.18
N LYS A 7 4.98 -17.87 6.65
CA LYS A 7 5.98 -16.81 6.88
C LYS A 7 5.51 -15.50 6.27
N TRP A 8 5.08 -15.53 5.02
CA TRP A 8 4.57 -14.35 4.32
C TRP A 8 3.24 -13.86 4.90
N ALA A 9 2.38 -14.76 5.37
CA ALA A 9 1.14 -14.37 6.07
C ALA A 9 1.44 -13.55 7.33
N VAL A 10 2.41 -13.96 8.15
CA VAL A 10 2.83 -13.19 9.32
C VAL A 10 3.33 -11.80 8.93
N VAL A 11 4.21 -11.69 7.91
CA VAL A 11 4.71 -10.40 7.45
C VAL A 11 3.58 -9.52 6.90
N THR A 12 2.63 -10.10 6.17
CA THR A 12 1.44 -9.38 5.66
C THR A 12 0.57 -8.86 6.80
N CYS A 13 0.32 -9.67 7.84
CA CYS A 13 -0.42 -9.23 9.03
C CYS A 13 0.31 -8.11 9.78
N LEU A 14 1.64 -8.21 9.94
CA LEU A 14 2.42 -7.14 10.57
C LEU A 14 2.34 -5.83 9.77
N MET A 15 2.37 -5.90 8.43
CA MET A 15 2.19 -4.73 7.58
C MET A 15 0.79 -4.12 7.74
N ALA A 16 -0.26 -4.94 7.78
CA ALA A 16 -1.62 -4.46 8.01
C ALA A 16 -1.76 -3.77 9.38
N LEU A 17 -1.17 -4.36 10.43
CA LEU A 17 -1.14 -3.74 11.76
C LEU A 17 -0.35 -2.44 11.80
N LEU A 18 0.73 -2.31 11.04
CA LEU A 18 1.50 -1.08 10.89
C LEU A 18 0.64 0.00 10.23
N ILE A 19 -0.06 -0.30 9.14
CA ILE A 19 -0.97 0.62 8.46
C ILE A 19 -2.04 1.13 9.43
N TRP A 20 -2.75 0.22 10.12
CA TRP A 20 -3.77 0.61 11.09
C TRP A 20 -3.19 1.37 12.29
N GLY A 21 -1.97 1.03 12.73
CA GLY A 21 -1.25 1.79 13.76
C GLY A 21 -0.99 3.24 13.34
N ASN A 22 -0.58 3.46 12.09
CA ASN A 22 -0.42 4.80 11.52
C ASN A 22 -1.77 5.56 11.44
N SER A 23 -2.85 4.86 11.16
CA SER A 23 -4.18 5.46 11.08
C SER A 23 -4.75 5.88 12.43
N LEU A 24 -4.29 5.28 13.52
CA LEU A 24 -4.61 5.70 14.88
C LEU A 24 -3.88 6.98 15.32
N VAL A 25 -2.85 7.41 14.61
CA VAL A 25 -2.14 8.66 14.93
C VAL A 25 -3.02 9.86 14.58
N PRO A 26 -3.28 10.80 15.51
CA PRO A 26 -4.06 12.00 15.24
C PRO A 26 -3.56 12.79 14.03
N GLY A 27 -4.48 13.46 13.33
CA GLY A 27 -4.18 14.18 12.10
C GLY A 27 -3.11 15.27 12.24
N SER A 28 -2.97 15.86 13.42
CA SER A 28 -1.90 16.83 13.73
C SER A 28 -0.50 16.19 13.68
N GLY A 29 -0.32 14.98 14.25
CA GLY A 29 0.96 14.28 14.23
C GLY A 29 1.31 13.73 12.84
N SER A 30 0.36 13.08 12.18
CA SER A 30 0.52 12.58 10.81
C SER A 30 0.74 13.72 9.79
N GLY A 31 0.08 14.88 10.02
CA GLY A 31 0.25 16.08 9.19
C GLY A 31 1.66 16.66 9.27
N SER A 32 2.25 16.74 10.46
CA SER A 32 3.60 17.28 10.66
C SER A 32 4.67 16.44 9.95
N LEU A 33 4.56 15.10 10.01
CA LEU A 33 5.50 14.21 9.34
C LEU A 33 5.43 14.36 7.81
N SER A 34 4.22 14.39 7.25
CA SER A 34 4.05 14.57 5.81
C SER A 34 4.47 15.97 5.33
N LEU A 35 4.35 17.01 6.14
CA LEU A 35 4.89 18.35 5.86
C LEU A 35 6.42 18.32 5.78
N THR A 36 7.10 17.69 6.73
CA THR A 36 8.57 17.55 6.69
C THR A 36 9.04 16.85 5.42
N VAL A 37 8.36 15.75 5.03
CA VAL A 37 8.66 15.04 3.78
C VAL A 37 8.39 15.92 2.55
N MET A 38 7.29 16.65 2.55
CA MET A 38 6.95 17.59 1.47
C MET A 38 8.04 18.65 1.30
N GLU A 39 8.48 19.26 2.39
CA GLU A 39 9.54 20.31 2.38
C GLU A 39 10.86 19.73 1.87
N ALA A 40 11.24 18.54 2.30
CA ALA A 40 12.45 17.87 1.81
C ALA A 40 12.38 17.62 0.28
N ILE A 41 11.25 17.11 -0.22
CA ILE A 41 11.06 16.89 -1.66
C ILE A 41 11.08 18.21 -2.43
N ARG A 42 10.40 19.25 -1.96
CA ARG A 42 10.40 20.58 -2.57
C ARG A 42 11.81 21.17 -2.60
N GLY A 43 12.54 21.09 -1.51
CA GLY A 43 13.93 21.55 -1.44
C GLY A 43 14.84 20.86 -2.44
N PHE A 44 14.70 19.54 -2.57
CA PHE A 44 15.44 18.77 -3.56
C PHE A 44 15.08 19.20 -5.00
N LEU A 45 13.79 19.23 -5.35
CA LEU A 45 13.35 19.65 -6.68
C LEU A 45 13.80 21.06 -7.05
N HIS A 46 13.70 22.01 -6.10
CA HIS A 46 14.20 23.36 -6.27
C HIS A 46 15.71 23.41 -6.55
N SER A 47 16.50 22.58 -5.83
CA SER A 47 17.95 22.53 -5.99
C SER A 47 18.40 22.03 -7.39
N VAL A 48 17.57 21.21 -8.06
CA VAL A 48 17.83 20.70 -9.41
C VAL A 48 17.06 21.46 -10.49
N GLY A 49 16.42 22.58 -10.14
CA GLY A 49 15.72 23.46 -11.09
C GLY A 49 14.40 22.90 -11.64
N LEU A 50 13.77 21.95 -10.93
CA LEU A 50 12.50 21.36 -11.34
C LEU A 50 11.31 22.05 -10.66
N PRO A 51 10.12 22.09 -11.31
CA PRO A 51 8.89 22.57 -10.69
C PRO A 51 8.54 21.78 -9.44
N TYR A 52 8.19 22.44 -8.34
CA TYR A 52 7.93 21.82 -7.04
C TYR A 52 6.57 22.21 -6.42
N GLU A 53 5.86 23.17 -7.01
CA GLU A 53 4.60 23.72 -6.45
C GLU A 53 3.49 22.67 -6.36
N TRP A 54 3.51 21.66 -7.25
CA TRP A 54 2.57 20.55 -7.31
C TRP A 54 2.73 19.58 -6.13
N VAL A 55 3.91 19.56 -5.47
CA VAL A 55 4.16 18.72 -4.31
C VAL A 55 3.47 19.35 -3.10
N THR A 56 2.24 18.97 -2.87
CA THR A 56 1.45 19.41 -1.71
C THR A 56 1.46 18.35 -0.62
N ASN A 57 1.12 18.73 0.62
CA ASN A 57 0.95 17.78 1.71
C ASN A 57 -0.11 16.71 1.37
N PHE A 58 -1.17 17.09 0.65
CA PHE A 58 -2.17 16.17 0.16
C PHE A 58 -1.56 15.10 -0.76
N VAL A 59 -0.77 15.51 -1.76
CA VAL A 59 -0.10 14.60 -2.70
C VAL A 59 0.84 13.65 -1.96
N VAL A 60 1.65 14.16 -1.04
CA VAL A 60 2.59 13.34 -0.26
C VAL A 60 1.85 12.27 0.55
N ARG A 61 0.76 12.63 1.22
CA ARG A 61 -0.06 11.67 1.98
C ARG A 61 -0.68 10.61 1.08
N LYS A 62 -1.24 10.99 -0.06
CA LYS A 62 -1.84 10.02 -1.00
C LYS A 62 -0.79 9.08 -1.60
N CYS A 63 0.38 9.59 -1.93
CA CYS A 63 1.50 8.76 -2.39
C CYS A 63 1.98 7.79 -1.30
N ALA A 64 2.03 8.22 -0.04
CA ALA A 64 2.38 7.36 1.09
C ALA A 64 1.38 6.21 1.22
N HIS A 65 0.08 6.49 1.31
CA HIS A 65 -0.97 5.47 1.35
C HIS A 65 -0.89 4.50 0.16
N PHE A 66 -0.86 5.02 -1.06
CA PHE A 66 -0.71 4.20 -2.27
C PHE A 66 0.49 3.25 -2.17
N THR A 67 1.65 3.74 -1.68
CA THR A 67 2.88 2.95 -1.56
C THR A 67 2.76 1.90 -0.46
N GLU A 68 2.21 2.23 0.70
CA GLU A 68 1.96 1.29 1.80
C GLU A 68 1.07 0.14 1.34
N TYR A 69 -0.03 0.44 0.64
CA TYR A 69 -0.92 -0.58 0.10
C TYR A 69 -0.33 -1.35 -1.09
N MET A 70 0.53 -0.73 -1.90
CA MET A 70 1.28 -1.44 -2.93
C MET A 70 2.19 -2.51 -2.31
N VAL A 71 2.90 -2.17 -1.24
CA VAL A 71 3.72 -3.14 -0.48
C VAL A 71 2.84 -4.24 0.12
N LEU A 72 1.69 -3.89 0.71
CA LEU A 72 0.73 -4.86 1.24
C LEU A 72 0.25 -5.83 0.15
N GLY A 73 -0.03 -5.34 -1.06
CA GLY A 73 -0.44 -6.16 -2.22
C GLY A 73 0.63 -7.17 -2.64
N ILE A 74 1.89 -6.75 -2.65
CA ILE A 74 3.04 -7.65 -2.91
C ILE A 74 3.12 -8.74 -1.84
N LEU A 75 3.04 -8.37 -0.57
CA LEU A 75 3.14 -9.30 0.56
C LEU A 75 1.96 -10.27 0.60
N ALA A 76 0.73 -9.80 0.42
CA ALA A 76 -0.46 -10.62 0.37
C ALA A 76 -0.39 -11.65 -0.77
N THR A 77 0.08 -11.24 -1.95
CA THR A 77 0.28 -12.17 -3.07
C THR A 77 1.31 -13.24 -2.74
N HIS A 78 2.38 -12.93 -2.00
CA HIS A 78 3.32 -13.95 -1.53
C HIS A 78 2.70 -14.87 -0.49
N ALA A 79 1.78 -14.38 0.33
CA ALA A 79 1.11 -15.18 1.35
C ALA A 79 0.08 -16.15 0.75
N PHE A 80 -0.76 -15.67 -0.16
CA PHE A 80 -1.87 -16.43 -0.72
C PHE A 80 -1.50 -17.20 -1.99
N ASP A 81 -0.58 -16.69 -2.82
CA ASP A 81 -0.14 -17.31 -4.07
C ASP A 81 1.38 -17.32 -4.22
N PHE A 82 2.06 -17.95 -3.30
CA PHE A 82 3.52 -18.04 -3.33
C PHE A 82 4.05 -18.67 -4.63
N GLU A 83 3.33 -19.62 -5.19
CA GLU A 83 3.69 -20.32 -6.44
C GLU A 83 3.33 -19.55 -7.71
N GLY A 84 2.55 -18.46 -7.61
CA GLY A 84 2.13 -17.64 -8.75
C GLY A 84 1.19 -18.36 -9.73
N ARG A 85 0.29 -19.17 -9.20
CA ARG A 85 -0.66 -19.98 -9.99
C ARG A 85 -1.74 -19.15 -10.67
N ARG A 86 -2.09 -17.99 -10.10
CA ARG A 86 -3.13 -17.04 -10.59
C ARG A 86 -4.51 -17.69 -10.76
N THR A 87 -4.82 -18.70 -9.96
CA THR A 87 -6.11 -19.40 -10.01
C THR A 87 -7.15 -18.67 -9.14
N PHE A 88 -8.43 -18.86 -9.42
CA PHE A 88 -9.51 -18.17 -8.72
C PHE A 88 -9.52 -18.44 -7.22
N ASP A 89 -9.14 -19.64 -6.79
CA ASP A 89 -9.03 -20.05 -5.38
C ASP A 89 -7.93 -19.33 -4.58
N VAL A 90 -7.00 -18.64 -5.26
CA VAL A 90 -5.99 -17.76 -4.62
C VAL A 90 -6.25 -16.27 -4.88
N LEU A 91 -6.74 -15.92 -6.07
CA LEU A 91 -6.99 -14.52 -6.41
C LEU A 91 -8.17 -13.93 -5.62
N LEU A 92 -9.26 -14.68 -5.46
CA LEU A 92 -10.44 -14.22 -4.73
C LEU A 92 -10.14 -13.90 -3.25
N PRO A 93 -9.55 -14.80 -2.44
CA PRO A 93 -9.24 -14.47 -1.05
C PRO A 93 -8.20 -13.34 -0.94
N THR A 94 -7.25 -13.24 -1.89
CA THR A 94 -6.32 -12.12 -1.94
C THR A 94 -7.05 -10.80 -2.19
N ALA A 95 -7.97 -10.75 -3.16
CA ALA A 95 -8.75 -9.56 -3.48
C ALA A 95 -9.66 -9.14 -2.31
N VAL A 96 -10.36 -10.11 -1.68
CA VAL A 96 -11.19 -9.85 -0.50
C VAL A 96 -10.35 -9.28 0.65
N PHE A 97 -9.20 -9.85 0.94
CA PHE A 97 -8.29 -9.36 1.96
C PHE A 97 -7.85 -7.91 1.66
N LEU A 98 -7.41 -7.65 0.42
CA LEU A 98 -6.92 -6.33 -0.01
C LEU A 98 -8.03 -5.27 -0.13
N LEU A 99 -9.30 -5.65 -0.15
CA LEU A 99 -10.44 -4.74 -0.04
C LEU A 99 -10.80 -4.46 1.43
N LEU A 100 -10.74 -5.47 2.27
CA LEU A 100 -11.10 -5.35 3.69
C LEU A 100 -10.12 -4.48 4.47
N ILE A 101 -8.80 -4.62 4.25
CA ILE A 101 -7.80 -3.87 5.01
C ILE A 101 -7.96 -2.35 4.85
N PRO A 102 -8.04 -1.75 3.63
CA PRO A 102 -8.26 -0.31 3.49
C PRO A 102 -9.64 0.13 3.98
N SER A 103 -10.68 -0.70 3.84
CA SER A 103 -12.02 -0.38 4.35
C SER A 103 -12.02 -0.26 5.88
N ILE A 104 -11.31 -1.13 6.57
CA ILE A 104 -11.13 -1.07 8.03
C ILE A 104 -10.28 0.15 8.39
N ASP A 105 -9.22 0.43 7.65
CA ASP A 105 -8.33 1.58 7.86
C ASP A 105 -9.11 2.89 7.83
N GLU A 106 -9.87 3.13 6.77
CA GLU A 106 -10.70 4.33 6.63
C GLU A 106 -11.81 4.40 7.69
N THR A 107 -12.33 3.24 8.12
CA THR A 107 -13.27 3.19 9.24
C THR A 107 -12.60 3.60 10.56
N ILE A 108 -11.37 3.17 10.82
CA ILE A 108 -10.59 3.62 11.99
C ILE A 108 -10.41 5.14 11.96
N GLN A 109 -10.08 5.71 10.80
CA GLN A 109 -9.84 7.15 10.64
C GLN A 109 -11.07 8.00 10.94
N LEU A 110 -12.31 7.48 10.80
CA LEU A 110 -13.53 8.19 11.20
C LEU A 110 -13.59 8.49 12.70
N PHE A 111 -12.92 7.70 13.52
CA PHE A 111 -12.91 7.85 14.99
C PHE A 111 -11.66 8.56 15.53
N VAL A 112 -10.73 8.97 14.65
CA VAL A 112 -9.46 9.60 15.04
C VAL A 112 -9.54 11.11 14.85
N PRO A 113 -9.28 11.93 15.91
CA PRO A 113 -9.32 13.39 15.81
C PRO A 113 -8.40 13.96 14.71
N GLY A 114 -8.95 14.84 13.88
CA GLY A 114 -8.22 15.48 12.79
C GLY A 114 -7.94 14.57 11.58
N ARG A 115 -8.56 13.39 11.53
CA ARG A 115 -8.65 12.53 10.35
C ARG A 115 -10.05 12.55 9.77
N ALA A 116 -10.16 12.23 8.48
CA ALA A 116 -11.45 12.04 7.80
C ALA A 116 -11.33 10.74 7.00
N GLY A 117 -12.13 9.74 7.36
CA GLY A 117 -12.30 8.53 6.55
C GLY A 117 -13.11 8.87 5.30
N VAL A 118 -12.55 8.64 4.13
CA VAL A 118 -13.18 9.01 2.84
C VAL A 118 -13.12 7.83 1.87
N ILE A 119 -14.23 7.52 1.24
CA ILE A 119 -14.33 6.39 0.32
C ILE A 119 -13.34 6.47 -0.86
N THR A 120 -12.97 7.69 -1.27
CA THR A 120 -11.94 7.91 -2.30
C THR A 120 -10.57 7.44 -1.86
N ASP A 121 -10.29 7.42 -0.57
CA ASP A 121 -9.02 6.94 -0.01
C ASP A 121 -8.96 5.41 -0.07
N VAL A 122 -10.07 4.73 0.26
CA VAL A 122 -10.22 3.28 0.01
C VAL A 122 -9.92 2.94 -1.45
N MET A 123 -10.40 3.75 -2.40
CA MET A 123 -10.14 3.50 -3.83
C MET A 123 -8.64 3.66 -4.18
N ILE A 124 -7.99 4.69 -3.68
CA ILE A 124 -6.54 4.91 -3.89
C ILE A 124 -5.74 3.75 -3.30
N ASP A 125 -6.07 3.33 -2.11
CA ASP A 125 -5.43 2.23 -1.39
C ASP A 125 -5.63 0.90 -2.13
N CYS A 126 -6.84 0.62 -2.60
CA CYS A 126 -7.11 -0.54 -3.46
C CYS A 126 -6.32 -0.49 -4.78
N CYS A 127 -6.17 0.69 -5.40
CA CYS A 127 -5.33 0.85 -6.59
C CYS A 127 -3.85 0.57 -6.27
N GLY A 128 -3.35 1.05 -5.14
CA GLY A 128 -2.01 0.72 -4.65
C GLY A 128 -1.83 -0.79 -4.49
N ALA A 129 -2.75 -1.44 -3.76
CA ALA A 129 -2.72 -2.88 -3.53
C ALA A 129 -2.77 -3.69 -4.84
N ALA A 130 -3.65 -3.33 -5.77
CA ALA A 130 -3.75 -3.96 -7.09
C ALA A 130 -2.46 -3.79 -7.89
N THR A 131 -1.84 -2.61 -7.85
CA THR A 131 -0.53 -2.34 -8.47
C THR A 131 0.54 -3.27 -7.89
N GLY A 132 0.57 -3.48 -6.59
CA GLY A 132 1.47 -4.41 -5.91
C GLY A 132 1.29 -5.86 -6.37
N VAL A 133 0.04 -6.32 -6.50
CA VAL A 133 -0.29 -7.65 -7.04
C VAL A 133 0.23 -7.82 -8.46
N VAL A 134 -0.05 -6.85 -9.33
CA VAL A 134 0.39 -6.87 -10.74
C VAL A 134 1.92 -6.89 -10.81
N LEU A 135 2.59 -6.00 -10.09
CA LEU A 135 4.04 -5.90 -10.05
C LEU A 135 4.68 -7.23 -9.62
N ARG A 136 4.13 -7.86 -8.58
CA ARG A 136 4.60 -9.17 -8.11
C ARG A 136 4.52 -10.25 -9.19
N TYR A 137 3.41 -10.31 -9.94
CA TYR A 137 3.26 -11.29 -11.01
C TYR A 137 4.15 -11.00 -12.22
N LEU A 138 4.34 -9.74 -12.57
CA LEU A 138 5.25 -9.32 -13.65
C LEU A 138 6.69 -9.70 -13.31
N LEU A 139 7.18 -9.33 -12.14
CA LEU A 139 8.54 -9.67 -11.71
C LEU A 139 8.78 -11.19 -11.69
N ARG A 140 7.80 -11.97 -11.22
CA ARG A 140 7.90 -13.42 -11.26
C ARG A 140 7.97 -13.96 -12.68
N SER A 141 7.14 -13.46 -13.60
CA SER A 141 7.17 -13.87 -15.01
C SER A 141 8.53 -13.63 -15.64
N LEU A 142 9.11 -12.45 -15.39
CA LEU A 142 10.45 -12.09 -15.90
C LEU A 142 11.54 -13.00 -15.33
N MET A 143 11.48 -13.30 -14.04
CA MET A 143 12.45 -14.21 -13.39
C MET A 143 12.34 -15.65 -13.92
N CYS A 144 11.13 -16.14 -14.21
CA CYS A 144 10.94 -17.46 -14.78
C CYS A 144 11.44 -17.52 -16.24
N ALA A 145 11.17 -16.50 -17.04
CA ALA A 145 11.66 -16.41 -18.42
C ALA A 145 13.20 -16.40 -18.47
N LYS A 146 13.86 -15.66 -17.58
CA LYS A 146 15.33 -15.61 -17.51
C LYS A 146 15.97 -16.94 -17.09
N LYS A 147 15.25 -17.82 -16.39
CA LYS A 147 15.76 -19.15 -16.00
C LYS A 147 15.58 -20.20 -17.11
N ALA A 148 14.71 -19.94 -18.10
CA ALA A 148 14.42 -20.82 -19.20
C ALA A 148 15.26 -20.50 -20.47
N ALA A 149 15.92 -19.35 -20.50
CA ALA A 149 16.88 -18.91 -21.53
C ALA A 149 18.31 -19.24 -21.13
#